data_f45690bf795ed5efcb13b050f1eb479a
#
_entry.id   f45690bf795ed5efcb13b050f1eb479a
#
_cell.length_a   1.000
_cell.length_b   1.000
_cell.length_c   1.000
_cell.angle_alpha   90.00
_cell.angle_beta   90.00
_cell.angle_gamma   90.00
#
_symmetry.space_group_name_H-M   'P 1'
#
loop_
_entity.id
_entity.type
_entity.pdbx_description
1 polymer ?
#
loop_
_entity_poly.entity_id
_entity_poly.type
_entity_poly.pdbx_seq_one_letter_code
_entity_poly.pdbx_strand_id
1 'polypeptide(L)'
;MKLWRKIVILIMLLIFAAGLGIMLYPSLQGAITDHRIIQEAHEFLEMLETIPTKPEAEATEPTEPTEPIETEPVLYPELLNAMQSYNQQIWEEKQAGLCDPWSYEQPSFTLGDYGLEDEVFGVITIPRLQLEMPIYLGATYKHMADGAAHLSQTSLPIGGENTNCVIAGHRGWGGASYFRYITELEAGDEVIITNLWGELRYTVTETKIIDPNDVEEILI
;
A
#
# COMPACT_ATOMS: atom_id res chain seq x y z
N MET A 1 60.75 -4.91 14.79
CA MET A 1 60.07 -5.34 13.54
C MET A 1 58.79 -6.15 13.74
N LYS A 2 58.69 -7.10 14.67
CA LYS A 2 57.48 -7.94 14.84
C LYS A 2 56.24 -7.19 15.33
N LEU A 3 56.37 -6.19 16.24
CA LEU A 3 55.26 -5.43 16.77
C LEU A 3 54.62 -4.48 15.72
N TRP A 4 55.43 -3.76 14.99
CA TRP A 4 55.00 -2.89 13.89
C TRP A 4 54.19 -3.65 12.84
N ARG A 5 54.63 -4.83 12.43
CA ARG A 5 53.86 -5.65 11.47
C ARG A 5 52.50 -6.07 12.01
N LYS A 6 52.39 -6.38 13.29
CA LYS A 6 51.10 -6.69 13.93
C LYS A 6 50.17 -5.48 13.94
N ILE A 7 50.72 -4.29 14.24
CA ILE A 7 49.93 -3.04 14.23
C ILE A 7 49.44 -2.72 12.82
N VAL A 8 50.29 -2.84 11.80
CA VAL A 8 49.87 -2.61 10.40
C VAL A 8 48.80 -3.59 9.97
N ILE A 9 48.94 -4.89 10.28
CA ILE A 9 47.89 -5.88 9.97
C ILE A 9 46.58 -5.55 10.68
N LEU A 10 46.62 -5.15 11.95
CA LEU A 10 45.44 -4.76 12.70
C LEU A 10 44.73 -3.57 12.06
N ILE A 11 45.49 -2.54 11.67
CA ILE A 11 44.93 -1.36 10.97
C ILE A 11 44.29 -1.76 9.64
N MET A 12 44.94 -2.62 8.85
CA MET A 12 44.40 -3.12 7.59
C MET A 12 43.10 -3.90 7.80
N LEU A 13 43.03 -4.74 8.84
CA LEU A 13 41.81 -5.48 9.20
C LEU A 13 40.68 -4.54 9.62
N LEU A 14 40.98 -3.49 10.39
CA LEU A 14 39.97 -2.49 10.78
C LEU A 14 39.43 -1.70 9.57
N ILE A 15 40.34 -1.28 8.66
CA ILE A 15 39.93 -0.60 7.42
C ILE A 15 39.06 -1.53 6.56
N PHE A 16 39.49 -2.79 6.42
CA PHE A 16 38.69 -3.79 5.67
C PHE A 16 37.31 -4.02 6.30
N ALA A 17 37.23 -4.20 7.63
CA ALA A 17 35.98 -4.38 8.35
C ALA A 17 35.08 -3.16 8.22
N ALA A 18 35.61 -1.94 8.30
CA ALA A 18 34.88 -0.71 8.09
C ALA A 18 34.32 -0.61 6.65
N GLY A 19 35.16 -0.90 5.66
CA GLY A 19 34.74 -0.92 4.25
C GLY A 19 33.68 -1.96 3.96
N LEU A 20 33.79 -3.15 4.54
CA LEU A 20 32.78 -4.21 4.44
C LEU A 20 31.47 -3.78 5.10
N GLY A 21 31.54 -3.16 6.28
CA GLY A 21 30.36 -2.62 6.98
C GLY A 21 29.61 -1.57 6.15
N ILE A 22 30.36 -0.62 5.54
CA ILE A 22 29.77 0.41 4.66
C ILE A 22 29.11 -0.25 3.43
N MET A 23 29.77 -1.26 2.85
CA MET A 23 29.25 -1.96 1.67
C MET A 23 27.97 -2.76 1.97
N LEU A 24 27.90 -3.40 3.13
CA LEU A 24 26.74 -4.23 3.52
C LEU A 24 25.59 -3.41 4.13
N TYR A 25 25.87 -2.20 4.61
CA TYR A 25 24.89 -1.34 5.29
C TYR A 25 23.60 -1.13 4.50
N PRO A 26 23.62 -0.75 3.20
CA PRO A 26 22.37 -0.53 2.44
C PRO A 26 21.52 -1.81 2.30
N SER A 27 22.18 -2.96 2.09
CA SER A 27 21.47 -4.24 1.96
C SER A 27 20.82 -4.67 3.28
N LEU A 28 21.51 -4.46 4.40
CA LEU A 28 20.98 -4.78 5.72
C LEU A 28 19.81 -3.84 6.06
N GLN A 29 19.97 -2.56 5.78
CA GLN A 29 18.92 -1.57 6.02
C GLN A 29 17.68 -1.84 5.16
N GLY A 30 17.89 -2.22 3.89
CA GLY A 30 16.81 -2.62 3.01
C GLY A 30 16.03 -3.84 3.53
N ALA A 31 16.73 -4.87 3.96
CA ALA A 31 16.10 -6.07 4.53
C ALA A 31 15.30 -5.77 5.82
N ILE A 32 15.79 -4.86 6.67
CA ILE A 32 15.06 -4.41 7.87
C ILE A 32 13.79 -3.65 7.47
N THR A 33 13.90 -2.77 6.47
CA THR A 33 12.75 -2.00 5.97
C THR A 33 11.71 -2.92 5.32
N ASP A 34 12.12 -3.85 4.46
CA ASP A 34 11.22 -4.84 3.84
C ASP A 34 10.48 -5.67 4.92
N HIS A 35 11.20 -6.10 5.96
CA HIS A 35 10.58 -6.84 7.06
C HIS A 35 9.55 -6.01 7.82
N ARG A 36 9.83 -4.73 8.10
CA ARG A 36 8.89 -3.82 8.76
C ARG A 36 7.64 -3.61 7.92
N ILE A 37 7.79 -3.35 6.61
CA ILE A 37 6.68 -3.15 5.67
C ILE A 37 5.75 -4.37 5.67
N ILE A 38 6.33 -5.58 5.58
CA ILE A 38 5.56 -6.83 5.61
C ILE A 38 4.87 -7.01 6.97
N GLN A 39 5.55 -6.69 8.05
CA GLN A 39 4.99 -6.80 9.39
C GLN A 39 3.78 -5.87 9.57
N GLU A 40 3.86 -4.61 9.17
CA GLU A 40 2.74 -3.65 9.23
C GLU A 40 1.56 -4.11 8.37
N ALA A 41 1.81 -4.68 7.19
CA ALA A 41 0.76 -5.27 6.37
C ALA A 41 0.08 -6.46 7.08
N HIS A 42 0.86 -7.36 7.67
CA HIS A 42 0.32 -8.50 8.42
C HIS A 42 -0.47 -8.06 9.66
N GLU A 43 0.02 -7.08 10.42
CA GLU A 43 -0.69 -6.54 11.59
C GLU A 43 -2.09 -6.00 11.20
N PHE A 44 -2.20 -5.31 10.06
CA PHE A 44 -3.48 -4.88 9.54
C PHE A 44 -4.40 -6.05 9.16
N LEU A 45 -3.87 -7.08 8.46
CA LEU A 45 -4.66 -8.25 8.08
C LEU A 45 -5.11 -9.06 9.31
N GLU A 46 -4.24 -9.24 10.30
CA GLU A 46 -4.59 -9.88 11.56
C GLU A 46 -5.68 -9.09 12.34
N MET A 47 -5.59 -7.75 12.30
CA MET A 47 -6.64 -6.90 12.89
C MET A 47 -7.99 -7.16 12.22
N LEU A 48 -8.05 -7.28 10.89
CA LEU A 48 -9.29 -7.60 10.17
C LEU A 48 -9.86 -8.97 10.58
N GLU A 49 -9.02 -9.98 10.78
CA GLU A 49 -9.46 -11.32 11.24
C GLU A 49 -10.03 -11.31 12.67
N THR A 50 -9.59 -10.37 13.51
CA THR A 50 -10.09 -10.24 14.90
C THR A 50 -11.44 -9.52 14.99
N ILE A 51 -11.82 -8.80 13.94
CA ILE A 51 -13.13 -8.16 13.86
C ILE A 51 -14.17 -9.28 13.72
N PRO A 52 -15.21 -9.35 14.59
CA PRO A 52 -16.21 -10.40 14.53
C PRO A 52 -17.01 -10.33 13.23
N THR A 53 -16.52 -10.95 12.18
CA THR A 53 -17.32 -11.31 11.02
C THR A 53 -17.98 -12.64 11.35
N LYS A 54 -19.30 -12.73 11.22
CA LYS A 54 -20.03 -13.98 11.39
C LYS A 54 -19.50 -15.02 10.42
N PRO A 55 -19.33 -16.30 10.82
CA PRO A 55 -18.76 -17.32 9.97
C PRO A 55 -19.55 -17.43 8.66
N GLU A 56 -18.78 -17.53 7.58
CA GLU A 56 -19.19 -17.89 6.23
C GLU A 56 -20.33 -18.95 6.29
N ALA A 57 -21.49 -18.61 5.76
CA ALA A 57 -22.61 -19.54 5.71
C ALA A 57 -22.19 -20.72 4.84
N GLU A 58 -21.91 -21.87 5.46
CA GLU A 58 -21.87 -23.15 4.74
C GLU A 58 -23.06 -23.23 3.81
N ALA A 59 -22.79 -23.52 2.54
CA ALA A 59 -23.78 -23.72 1.50
C ALA A 59 -24.68 -24.90 1.90
N THR A 60 -25.77 -24.60 2.58
CA THR A 60 -26.89 -25.52 2.80
C THR A 60 -28.01 -25.14 1.83
N GLU A 61 -28.57 -26.19 1.22
CA GLU A 61 -29.60 -26.20 0.17
C GLU A 61 -30.80 -25.26 0.42
N PRO A 62 -31.53 -24.88 -0.65
CA PRO A 62 -32.58 -23.84 -0.61
C PRO A 62 -33.80 -24.31 0.15
N THR A 63 -34.05 -23.72 1.31
CA THR A 63 -35.34 -23.81 1.98
C THR A 63 -35.97 -22.42 2.04
N GLU A 64 -37.26 -22.35 1.74
CA GLU A 64 -38.14 -21.23 1.48
C GLU A 64 -37.95 -19.89 2.19
N PRO A 65 -38.38 -18.77 1.56
CA PRO A 65 -38.09 -17.41 2.02
C PRO A 65 -39.08 -16.95 3.09
N THR A 66 -38.62 -16.74 4.32
CA THR A 66 -39.34 -15.84 5.23
C THR A 66 -38.46 -15.44 6.41
N GLU A 67 -37.69 -14.40 6.25
CA GLU A 67 -37.39 -13.41 7.32
C GLU A 67 -36.58 -12.26 6.69
N PRO A 68 -36.63 -11.03 7.21
CA PRO A 68 -35.83 -9.91 6.69
C PRO A 68 -34.37 -10.24 6.84
N ILE A 69 -33.61 -10.14 5.75
CA ILE A 69 -32.15 -10.26 5.76
C ILE A 69 -31.65 -9.14 6.66
N GLU A 70 -31.26 -9.48 7.89
CA GLU A 70 -30.46 -8.58 8.72
C GLU A 70 -29.14 -8.35 7.97
N THR A 71 -29.04 -7.23 7.30
CA THR A 71 -27.79 -6.75 6.73
C THR A 71 -26.78 -6.61 7.86
N GLU A 72 -25.68 -7.34 7.80
CA GLU A 72 -24.60 -7.22 8.77
C GLU A 72 -24.18 -5.74 8.94
N PRO A 73 -23.89 -5.30 10.17
CA PRO A 73 -23.48 -3.91 10.38
C PRO A 73 -22.17 -3.63 9.66
N VAL A 74 -22.23 -2.72 8.70
CA VAL A 74 -21.05 -2.25 7.97
C VAL A 74 -20.05 -1.65 8.97
N LEU A 75 -18.79 -2.07 8.90
CA LEU A 75 -17.72 -1.53 9.74
C LEU A 75 -17.48 -0.05 9.38
N TYR A 76 -17.39 0.83 10.36
CA TYR A 76 -17.18 2.27 10.18
C TYR A 76 -18.08 2.89 9.08
N PRO A 77 -19.42 2.83 9.20
CA PRO A 77 -20.32 3.24 8.14
C PRO A 77 -20.21 4.73 7.79
N GLU A 78 -19.88 5.59 8.74
CA GLU A 78 -19.67 7.02 8.50
C GLU A 78 -18.45 7.27 7.63
N LEU A 79 -17.35 6.56 7.88
CA LEU A 79 -16.14 6.62 7.05
C LEU A 79 -16.43 6.14 5.63
N LEU A 80 -17.08 4.97 5.49
CA LEU A 80 -17.41 4.43 4.16
C LEU A 80 -18.30 5.40 3.36
N ASN A 81 -19.34 5.95 3.97
CA ASN A 81 -20.23 6.92 3.32
C ASN A 81 -19.46 8.20 2.91
N ALA A 82 -18.58 8.70 3.76
CA ALA A 82 -17.78 9.87 3.44
C ALA A 82 -16.82 9.60 2.27
N MET A 83 -16.18 8.43 2.25
CA MET A 83 -15.28 8.00 1.16
C MET A 83 -16.03 7.78 -0.16
N GLN A 84 -17.22 7.19 -0.12
CA GLN A 84 -18.07 7.05 -1.31
C GLN A 84 -18.50 8.42 -1.85
N SER A 85 -18.88 9.34 -0.97
CA SER A 85 -19.23 10.71 -1.36
C SER A 85 -18.05 11.44 -1.98
N TYR A 86 -16.84 11.25 -1.44
CA TYR A 86 -15.61 11.79 -2.00
C TYR A 86 -15.33 11.23 -3.41
N ASN A 87 -15.44 9.92 -3.63
CA ASN A 87 -15.25 9.33 -4.95
C ASN A 87 -16.27 9.86 -5.96
N GLN A 88 -17.53 10.01 -5.55
CA GLN A 88 -18.55 10.59 -6.40
C GLN A 88 -18.25 12.06 -6.75
N GLN A 89 -17.80 12.86 -5.77
CA GLN A 89 -17.44 14.25 -6.01
C GLN A 89 -16.24 14.34 -6.99
N ILE A 90 -15.22 13.54 -6.82
CA ILE A 90 -14.05 13.46 -7.74
C ILE A 90 -14.52 13.23 -9.18
N TRP A 91 -15.46 12.31 -9.37
CA TRP A 91 -16.01 12.01 -10.69
C TRP A 91 -16.84 13.20 -11.26
N GLU A 92 -17.75 13.76 -10.46
CA GLU A 92 -18.62 14.87 -10.88
C GLU A 92 -17.82 16.13 -11.23
N GLU A 93 -16.79 16.43 -10.46
CA GLU A 93 -15.87 17.56 -10.68
C GLU A 93 -14.78 17.28 -11.72
N LYS A 94 -14.76 16.07 -12.33
CA LYS A 94 -13.76 15.63 -13.31
C LYS A 94 -12.34 15.86 -12.82
N GLN A 95 -12.10 15.53 -11.56
CA GLN A 95 -10.81 15.68 -10.90
C GLN A 95 -10.20 17.10 -11.03
N ALA A 96 -11.03 18.14 -10.99
CA ALA A 96 -10.57 19.54 -11.15
C ALA A 96 -9.51 19.95 -10.10
N GLY A 97 -9.44 19.23 -8.97
CA GLY A 97 -8.41 19.40 -7.95
C GLY A 97 -7.04 18.81 -8.33
N LEU A 98 -6.97 18.00 -9.39
CA LEU A 98 -5.74 17.38 -9.86
C LEU A 98 -4.93 18.34 -10.74
N CYS A 99 -4.50 19.47 -10.17
CA CYS A 99 -3.81 20.51 -10.92
C CYS A 99 -2.29 20.42 -10.83
N ASP A 100 -1.76 19.76 -9.79
CA ASP A 100 -0.32 19.69 -9.51
C ASP A 100 0.02 18.33 -8.90
N PRO A 101 0.83 17.49 -9.56
CA PRO A 101 1.26 16.21 -9.04
C PRO A 101 1.93 16.29 -7.65
N TRP A 102 2.47 17.42 -7.28
CA TRP A 102 3.12 17.65 -5.98
C TRP A 102 2.15 18.06 -4.87
N SER A 103 0.90 18.40 -5.20
CA SER A 103 -0.15 18.69 -4.20
C SER A 103 -0.76 17.44 -3.58
N TYR A 104 -0.34 16.25 -4.01
CA TYR A 104 -0.90 14.96 -3.61
C TYR A 104 -0.37 14.44 -2.27
N GLU A 105 0.51 15.17 -1.63
CA GLU A 105 1.07 14.81 -0.33
C GLU A 105 0.04 14.89 0.80
N GLN A 106 -0.98 15.73 0.65
CA GLN A 106 -1.99 15.88 1.70
C GLN A 106 -2.98 14.71 1.66
N PRO A 107 -3.19 14.01 2.78
CA PRO A 107 -4.20 12.94 2.82
C PRO A 107 -5.59 13.53 2.61
N SER A 108 -6.41 12.85 1.80
CA SER A 108 -7.81 13.23 1.58
C SER A 108 -8.68 12.96 2.81
N PHE A 109 -8.25 12.05 3.67
CA PHE A 109 -8.92 11.65 4.91
C PHE A 109 -7.92 11.42 6.03
N THR A 110 -8.32 11.77 7.24
CA THR A 110 -7.63 11.43 8.48
C THR A 110 -8.44 10.31 9.14
N LEU A 111 -7.91 9.09 9.16
CA LEU A 111 -8.61 7.93 9.72
C LEU A 111 -8.96 8.10 11.20
N GLY A 112 -8.12 8.83 11.96
CA GLY A 112 -8.35 9.16 13.35
C GLY A 112 -9.64 9.95 13.61
N ASP A 113 -10.12 10.75 12.65
CA ASP A 113 -11.37 11.50 12.76
C ASP A 113 -12.60 10.57 12.80
N TYR A 114 -12.42 9.32 12.37
CA TYR A 114 -13.44 8.26 12.36
C TYR A 114 -13.18 7.17 13.40
N GLY A 115 -12.25 7.39 14.33
CA GLY A 115 -11.96 6.47 15.44
C GLY A 115 -11.01 5.33 15.10
N LEU A 116 -10.27 5.42 13.99
CA LEU A 116 -9.20 4.50 13.63
C LEU A 116 -7.86 5.10 14.11
N GLU A 117 -7.20 4.43 15.04
CA GLU A 117 -5.90 4.90 15.57
C GLU A 117 -4.75 4.61 14.60
N ASP A 118 -4.91 3.61 13.73
CA ASP A 118 -3.91 3.22 12.74
C ASP A 118 -3.98 4.11 11.49
N GLU A 119 -2.81 4.43 10.93
CA GLU A 119 -2.69 5.16 9.67
C GLU A 119 -2.79 4.23 8.44
N VAL A 120 -2.65 2.90 8.63
CA VAL A 120 -2.79 1.92 7.54
C VAL A 120 -4.26 1.82 7.14
N PHE A 121 -4.54 2.11 5.88
CA PHE A 121 -5.88 2.02 5.31
C PHE A 121 -6.20 0.62 4.78
N GLY A 122 -5.22 -0.09 4.30
CA GLY A 122 -5.36 -1.39 3.68
C GLY A 122 -4.02 -1.99 3.27
N VAL A 123 -4.07 -3.10 2.58
CA VAL A 123 -2.89 -3.83 2.09
C VAL A 123 -3.02 -4.07 0.59
N ILE A 124 -1.95 -3.79 -0.17
CA ILE A 124 -1.81 -4.21 -1.56
C ILE A 124 -1.02 -5.51 -1.62
N THR A 125 -1.58 -6.51 -2.28
CA THR A 125 -0.95 -7.81 -2.53
C THR A 125 -0.82 -8.03 -4.04
N ILE A 126 0.39 -8.35 -4.49
CA ILE A 126 0.67 -8.70 -5.89
C ILE A 126 1.36 -10.07 -5.90
N PRO A 127 0.59 -11.16 -6.11
CA PRO A 127 1.09 -12.52 -5.98
C PRO A 127 2.29 -12.84 -6.89
N ARG A 128 2.27 -12.37 -8.14
CA ARG A 128 3.38 -12.58 -9.09
C ARG A 128 4.71 -12.04 -8.57
N LEU A 129 4.67 -10.92 -7.85
CA LEU A 129 5.85 -10.27 -7.32
C LEU A 129 6.20 -10.72 -5.90
N GLN A 130 5.36 -11.58 -5.29
CA GLN A 130 5.42 -11.91 -3.86
C GLN A 130 5.49 -10.63 -3.00
N LEU A 131 4.70 -9.62 -3.40
CA LEU A 131 4.66 -8.33 -2.76
C LEU A 131 3.42 -8.22 -1.89
N GLU A 132 3.63 -7.79 -0.67
CA GLU A 132 2.60 -7.42 0.28
C GLU A 132 3.05 -6.17 1.02
N MET A 133 2.23 -5.13 1.01
CA MET A 133 2.65 -3.81 1.46
C MET A 133 1.45 -3.00 1.98
N PRO A 134 1.57 -2.29 3.11
CA PRO A 134 0.49 -1.43 3.60
C PRO A 134 0.23 -0.27 2.65
N ILE A 135 -1.03 0.16 2.60
CA ILE A 135 -1.49 1.34 1.87
C ILE A 135 -1.85 2.43 2.87
N TYR A 136 -1.30 3.62 2.68
CA TYR A 136 -1.61 4.83 3.42
C TYR A 136 -2.40 5.81 2.55
N LEU A 137 -3.22 6.69 3.17
CA LEU A 137 -3.92 7.74 2.44
C LEU A 137 -3.05 9.00 2.37
N GLY A 138 -2.81 9.48 1.14
CA GLY A 138 -1.92 10.61 0.83
C GLY A 138 -0.46 10.20 0.66
N ALA A 139 0.14 10.64 -0.46
CA ALA A 139 1.51 10.28 -0.83
C ALA A 139 2.56 11.16 -0.14
N THR A 140 2.48 11.28 1.20
CA THR A 140 3.47 12.00 2.00
C THR A 140 4.83 11.31 1.94
N TYR A 141 5.90 12.05 2.24
CA TYR A 141 7.24 11.47 2.33
C TYR A 141 7.29 10.29 3.34
N LYS A 142 6.59 10.43 4.48
CA LYS A 142 6.49 9.37 5.50
C LYS A 142 5.80 8.14 4.94
N HIS A 143 4.60 8.29 4.37
CA HIS A 143 3.81 7.16 3.84
C HIS A 143 4.56 6.42 2.73
N MET A 144 5.21 7.17 1.82
CA MET A 144 6.03 6.59 0.76
C MET A 144 7.26 5.84 1.30
N ALA A 145 7.79 6.22 2.47
CA ALA A 145 8.88 5.52 3.13
C ALA A 145 8.41 4.29 3.93
N ASP A 146 7.15 4.27 4.35
CA ASP A 146 6.56 3.20 5.15
C ASP A 146 5.85 2.14 4.30
N GLY A 147 5.41 2.49 3.07
CA GLY A 147 4.73 1.53 2.19
C GLY A 147 4.28 2.11 0.87
N ALA A 148 3.10 1.71 0.42
CA ALA A 148 2.39 2.29 -0.70
C ALA A 148 1.47 3.42 -0.21
N ALA A 149 1.21 4.39 -1.06
CA ALA A 149 0.36 5.52 -0.71
C ALA A 149 -0.68 5.80 -1.80
N HIS A 150 -1.92 6.02 -1.37
CA HIS A 150 -2.97 6.50 -2.24
C HIS A 150 -2.69 7.96 -2.63
N LEU A 151 -2.76 8.24 -3.91
CA LEU A 151 -2.57 9.59 -4.44
C LEU A 151 -3.85 10.40 -4.23
N SER A 152 -3.77 11.45 -3.42
CA SER A 152 -4.90 12.37 -3.17
C SER A 152 -5.40 12.96 -4.49
N GLN A 153 -6.67 13.37 -4.54
CA GLN A 153 -7.36 13.81 -5.76
C GLN A 153 -7.58 12.70 -6.81
N THR A 154 -7.30 11.44 -6.48
CA THR A 154 -7.80 10.28 -7.20
C THR A 154 -8.83 9.53 -6.35
N SER A 155 -9.55 8.57 -6.92
CA SER A 155 -10.54 7.83 -6.16
C SER A 155 -9.90 7.00 -5.05
N LEU A 156 -10.53 6.97 -3.88
CA LEU A 156 -10.10 6.15 -2.76
C LEU A 156 -10.22 4.66 -3.08
N PRO A 157 -9.36 3.80 -2.52
CA PRO A 157 -9.33 2.36 -2.80
C PRO A 157 -10.45 1.59 -2.10
N ILE A 158 -11.70 1.97 -2.37
CA ILE A 158 -12.93 1.32 -1.87
C ILE A 158 -13.77 0.71 -3.00
N GLY A 159 -13.28 0.74 -4.24
CA GLY A 159 -14.01 0.29 -5.42
C GLY A 159 -15.16 1.23 -5.81
N GLY A 160 -16.03 0.74 -6.66
CA GLY A 160 -17.19 1.48 -7.17
C GLY A 160 -17.08 1.80 -8.66
N GLU A 161 -18.22 2.22 -9.24
CA GLU A 161 -18.27 2.65 -10.62
C GLU A 161 -17.67 4.06 -10.78
N ASN A 162 -17.12 4.34 -11.94
CA ASN A 162 -16.53 5.65 -12.27
C ASN A 162 -15.41 6.06 -11.30
N THR A 163 -14.57 5.11 -10.91
CA THR A 163 -13.43 5.34 -10.01
C THR A 163 -12.12 4.97 -10.68
N ASN A 164 -11.10 5.77 -10.43
CA ASN A 164 -9.71 5.47 -10.74
C ASN A 164 -8.85 5.73 -9.50
N CYS A 165 -8.45 4.65 -8.82
CA CYS A 165 -7.59 4.71 -7.65
C CYS A 165 -6.13 4.62 -8.06
N VAL A 166 -5.34 5.63 -7.73
CA VAL A 166 -3.90 5.65 -8.00
C VAL A 166 -3.13 5.36 -6.72
N ILE A 167 -2.35 4.28 -6.74
CA ILE A 167 -1.45 3.89 -5.66
C ILE A 167 -0.01 4.13 -6.11
N ALA A 168 0.69 4.98 -5.38
CA ALA A 168 2.09 5.32 -5.61
C ALA A 168 3.01 4.58 -4.64
N GLY A 169 4.24 4.36 -5.05
CA GLY A 169 5.27 3.76 -4.21
C GLY A 169 6.65 3.84 -4.84
N HIS A 170 7.69 3.77 -4.02
CA HIS A 170 9.07 3.77 -4.51
C HIS A 170 9.36 2.54 -5.39
N ARG A 171 10.10 2.74 -6.47
CA ARG A 171 10.64 1.63 -7.28
C ARG A 171 11.98 1.15 -6.72
N GLY A 172 12.00 0.81 -5.42
CA GLY A 172 13.19 0.49 -4.64
C GLY A 172 13.88 1.74 -4.10
N TRP A 173 14.02 1.80 -2.78
CA TRP A 173 14.64 2.92 -2.08
C TRP A 173 15.35 2.44 -0.81
N GLY A 174 16.52 3.03 -0.50
CA GLY A 174 17.27 2.68 0.72
C GLY A 174 17.69 1.21 0.83
N GLY A 175 17.73 0.46 -0.29
CA GLY A 175 17.99 -0.97 -0.32
C GLY A 175 16.75 -1.85 -0.23
N ALA A 176 15.59 -1.32 0.18
CA ALA A 176 14.32 -2.01 0.24
C ALA A 176 13.67 -2.16 -1.15
N SER A 177 12.76 -3.12 -1.27
CA SER A 177 12.23 -3.56 -2.55
C SER A 177 11.09 -2.68 -3.05
N TYR A 178 10.08 -2.38 -2.25
CA TYR A 178 8.86 -1.69 -2.68
C TYR A 178 8.35 -2.21 -4.05
N PHE A 179 8.02 -1.32 -4.98
CA PHE A 179 7.62 -1.67 -6.35
C PHE A 179 8.80 -1.88 -7.31
N ARG A 180 9.99 -2.30 -6.83
CA ARG A 180 11.18 -2.51 -7.67
C ARG A 180 10.91 -3.35 -8.91
N TYR A 181 10.11 -4.40 -8.76
CA TYR A 181 9.84 -5.39 -9.80
C TYR A 181 8.51 -5.16 -10.53
N ILE A 182 7.87 -4.00 -10.38
CA ILE A 182 6.55 -3.72 -10.97
C ILE A 182 6.55 -3.86 -12.50
N THR A 183 7.70 -3.69 -13.14
CA THR A 183 7.86 -3.89 -14.59
C THR A 183 7.85 -5.36 -15.03
N GLU A 184 7.83 -6.31 -14.09
CA GLU A 184 7.68 -7.73 -14.38
C GLU A 184 6.22 -8.18 -14.47
N LEU A 185 5.27 -7.27 -14.19
CA LEU A 185 3.85 -7.53 -14.36
C LEU A 185 3.50 -7.63 -15.84
N GLU A 186 2.62 -8.57 -16.14
CA GLU A 186 2.08 -8.85 -17.46
C GLU A 186 0.55 -8.72 -17.43
N ALA A 187 -0.04 -8.48 -18.60
CA ALA A 187 -1.49 -8.48 -18.72
C ALA A 187 -2.06 -9.84 -18.27
N GLY A 188 -3.05 -9.81 -17.39
CA GLY A 188 -3.65 -10.98 -16.74
C GLY A 188 -3.17 -11.24 -15.32
N ASP A 189 -2.09 -10.57 -14.86
CA ASP A 189 -1.66 -10.68 -13.47
C ASP A 189 -2.67 -10.02 -12.54
N GLU A 190 -2.75 -10.51 -11.31
CA GLU A 190 -3.69 -10.03 -10.30
C GLU A 190 -3.03 -9.04 -9.36
N VAL A 191 -3.78 -7.98 -9.02
CA VAL A 191 -3.46 -7.03 -7.94
C VAL A 191 -4.66 -7.02 -7.01
N ILE A 192 -4.42 -7.23 -5.71
CA ILE A 192 -5.46 -7.31 -4.69
C ILE A 192 -5.26 -6.14 -3.72
N ILE A 193 -6.33 -5.45 -3.40
CA ILE A 193 -6.35 -4.46 -2.31
C ILE A 193 -7.33 -4.97 -1.25
N THR A 194 -6.82 -5.27 -0.07
CA THR A 194 -7.62 -5.62 1.10
C THR A 194 -7.77 -4.39 2.00
N ASN A 195 -9.00 -4.00 2.29
CA ASN A 195 -9.32 -2.87 3.15
C ASN A 195 -10.32 -3.29 4.25
N LEU A 196 -10.85 -2.32 5.02
CA LEU A 196 -11.79 -2.56 6.11
C LEU A 196 -13.10 -3.25 5.69
N TRP A 197 -13.46 -3.20 4.42
CA TRP A 197 -14.75 -3.69 3.89
C TRP A 197 -14.61 -4.90 2.97
N GLY A 198 -13.39 -5.38 2.75
CA GLY A 198 -13.14 -6.59 1.96
C GLY A 198 -12.02 -6.44 0.94
N GLU A 199 -12.00 -7.37 -0.01
CA GLU A 199 -10.99 -7.43 -1.07
C GLU A 199 -11.51 -6.84 -2.38
N LEU A 200 -10.69 -6.02 -3.00
CA LEU A 200 -10.84 -5.53 -4.37
C LEU A 200 -9.81 -6.22 -5.24
N ARG A 201 -10.27 -6.93 -6.28
CA ARG A 201 -9.40 -7.67 -7.19
C ARG A 201 -9.34 -6.98 -8.54
N TYR A 202 -8.15 -6.66 -8.96
CA TYR A 202 -7.85 -6.03 -10.23
C TYR A 202 -7.02 -6.96 -11.10
N THR A 203 -7.22 -6.89 -12.40
CA THR A 203 -6.38 -7.61 -13.37
C THR A 203 -5.55 -6.59 -14.15
N VAL A 204 -4.26 -6.80 -14.21
CA VAL A 204 -3.36 -5.97 -15.02
C VAL A 204 -3.79 -6.05 -16.49
N THR A 205 -4.08 -4.93 -17.08
CA THR A 205 -4.43 -4.83 -18.51
C THR A 205 -3.26 -4.32 -19.34
N GLU A 206 -2.47 -3.41 -18.78
CA GLU A 206 -1.38 -2.73 -19.47
C GLU A 206 -0.31 -2.30 -18.46
N THR A 207 0.95 -2.22 -18.92
CA THR A 207 2.05 -1.59 -18.20
C THR A 207 2.64 -0.49 -19.08
N LYS A 208 2.92 0.68 -18.50
CA LYS A 208 3.32 1.87 -19.24
C LYS A 208 4.40 2.65 -18.50
N ILE A 209 5.30 3.26 -19.24
CA ILE A 209 6.24 4.25 -18.70
C ILE A 209 5.70 5.61 -19.09
N ILE A 210 5.41 6.45 -18.12
CA ILE A 210 4.87 7.80 -18.32
C ILE A 210 5.86 8.86 -17.85
N ASP A 211 5.75 10.07 -18.39
CA ASP A 211 6.51 11.22 -17.91
C ASP A 211 5.92 11.74 -16.58
N PRO A 212 6.76 12.32 -15.69
CA PRO A 212 6.27 12.88 -14.42
C PRO A 212 5.18 13.95 -14.54
N ASN A 213 5.05 14.58 -15.71
CA ASN A 213 4.06 15.62 -15.99
C ASN A 213 2.85 15.10 -16.79
N ASP A 214 2.82 13.82 -17.11
CA ASP A 214 1.73 13.20 -17.85
C ASP A 214 0.62 12.78 -16.88
N VAL A 215 -0.27 13.73 -16.58
CA VAL A 215 -1.39 13.51 -15.66
C VAL A 215 -2.59 12.83 -16.33
N GLU A 216 -2.62 12.75 -17.66
CA GLU A 216 -3.76 12.15 -18.38
C GLU A 216 -3.94 10.66 -18.04
N GLU A 217 -2.86 9.96 -17.72
CA GLU A 217 -2.85 8.53 -17.38
C GLU A 217 -3.42 8.22 -15.99
N ILE A 218 -3.61 9.22 -15.15
CA ILE A 218 -4.15 9.08 -13.79
C ILE A 218 -5.56 9.66 -13.63
N LEU A 219 -6.14 10.14 -14.72
CA LEU A 219 -7.54 10.61 -14.75
C LEU A 219 -8.54 9.45 -14.81
N ILE A 220 -9.78 9.72 -14.37
CA ILE A 220 -10.93 8.80 -14.45
C ILE A 220 -11.48 8.81 -15.87
#